data_73cd2a64a90a2ce88b06f23c47082b44
#
_entry.id   73cd2a64a90a2ce88b06f23c47082b44
#
_cell.length_a   1.000
_cell.length_b   1.000
_cell.length_c   1.000
_cell.angle_alpha   90.00
_cell.angle_beta   90.00
_cell.angle_gamma   90.00
#
_symmetry.space_group_name_H-M   'P 1'
#
loop_
_entity.id
_entity.type
_entity.pdbx_description
1 polymer ?
#
loop_
_entity_poly.entity_id
_entity_poly.type
_entity_poly.pdbx_seq_one_letter_code
_entity_poly.pdbx_strand_id
1 'polypeptide(L)'
;DFTARVPQRYVFAILGFSCMVAAFAMRSCFNIAIVQMVRPVFQKTAQNTSKIDMTCPLPDQGNRTFVPTAKNEYFDWNERTQGIILSSFYPGYILTQLPGSILAQRFGGKHTLGSDSIILMFLHLQGAKFPCICHLLAQWAPPLERSKMTTFVFSGNDVIGTSLGGIIIDVSSHWQNVFFIFGILGIGWYILWAFFTYENPSSHPFISDEEKQYLLDTIGQLERKKTLGPIPWREMMKSKPLWSLIIAEFGHSWAVFVILSDLPKYMNDVIHFTIAENGLLSAVPNLTAWAVSIISSYLADWILKRKYMSMNTQRKVFAIIGCWGPALGLIMVSYAGCDKHLVIVTITVGLALMGFEFPSLKTNTIDLSPNYTATIMAFANGIGFLTPDRTIDEWRIAFWIMAGIMISTNCAFLLYGSAEVQYWNDMDEHNAKPRNEEIRTESGS
;
A
#
# COMPACT_ATOMS: atom_id res chain seq x y z
N ASP A 1 0.92 -34.76 10.96
CA ASP A 1 0.57 -34.65 9.52
C ASP A 1 -0.50 -33.64 9.18
N PHE A 2 -0.83 -32.71 10.09
CA PHE A 2 -1.78 -31.63 9.79
C PHE A 2 -1.16 -30.57 8.84
N THR A 3 0.16 -30.40 8.86
CA THR A 3 0.91 -29.47 8.01
C THR A 3 1.03 -29.91 6.55
N ALA A 4 0.89 -31.20 6.24
CA ALA A 4 0.95 -31.75 4.89
C ALA A 4 -0.35 -31.49 4.07
N ARG A 5 -1.45 -31.03 4.69
CA ARG A 5 -2.74 -30.80 4.02
C ARG A 5 -2.95 -29.35 3.54
N VAL A 6 -2.21 -28.38 4.09
CA VAL A 6 -2.33 -26.97 3.69
C VAL A 6 -1.13 -26.57 2.84
N PRO A 7 -1.34 -26.14 1.58
CA PRO A 7 -0.24 -25.66 0.74
C PRO A 7 0.54 -24.53 1.41
N GLN A 8 1.87 -24.66 1.46
CA GLN A 8 2.74 -23.72 2.21
C GLN A 8 2.73 -22.31 1.61
N ARG A 9 2.44 -22.16 0.32
CA ARG A 9 2.24 -20.85 -0.31
C ARG A 9 1.10 -20.05 0.32
N TYR A 10 0.04 -20.72 0.81
CA TYR A 10 -1.07 -20.03 1.50
C TYR A 10 -0.72 -19.70 2.95
N VAL A 11 0.07 -20.54 3.62
CA VAL A 11 0.63 -20.21 4.95
C VAL A 11 1.49 -18.96 4.86
N PHE A 12 2.38 -18.88 3.85
CA PHE A 12 3.14 -17.68 3.56
C PHE A 12 2.24 -16.47 3.29
N ALA A 13 1.19 -16.62 2.49
CA ALA A 13 0.27 -15.51 2.18
C ALA A 13 -0.45 -14.99 3.44
N ILE A 14 -0.89 -15.88 4.34
CA ILE A 14 -1.53 -15.50 5.63
C ILE A 14 -0.53 -14.77 6.53
N LEU A 15 0.69 -15.26 6.64
CA LEU A 15 1.73 -14.60 7.45
C LEU A 15 2.16 -13.26 6.84
N GLY A 16 2.21 -13.16 5.50
CA GLY A 16 2.46 -11.91 4.80
C GLY A 16 1.34 -10.88 5.00
N PHE A 17 0.07 -11.32 4.91
CA PHE A 17 -1.09 -10.49 5.23
C PHE A 17 -1.04 -9.97 6.67
N SER A 18 -0.80 -10.85 7.63
CA SER A 18 -0.70 -10.46 9.04
C SER A 18 0.49 -9.54 9.32
N CYS A 19 1.58 -9.64 8.53
CA CYS A 19 2.68 -8.67 8.54
C CYS A 19 2.19 -7.27 8.15
N MET A 20 1.44 -7.16 7.06
CA MET A 20 0.91 -5.87 6.61
C MET A 20 -0.07 -5.29 7.63
N VAL A 21 -0.98 -6.12 8.17
CA VAL A 21 -1.89 -5.70 9.25
C VAL A 21 -1.11 -5.15 10.45
N ALA A 22 -0.08 -5.87 10.93
CA ALA A 22 0.73 -5.43 12.05
C ALA A 22 1.50 -4.13 11.75
N ALA A 23 2.01 -3.99 10.51
CA ALA A 23 2.72 -2.79 10.07
C ALA A 23 1.81 -1.56 10.06
N PHE A 24 0.64 -1.67 9.47
CA PHE A 24 -0.33 -0.59 9.43
C PHE A 24 -0.91 -0.29 10.81
N ALA A 25 -1.20 -1.31 11.62
CA ALA A 25 -1.68 -1.13 12.99
C ALA A 25 -0.69 -0.34 13.85
N MET A 26 0.61 -0.67 13.78
CA MET A 26 1.66 0.07 14.50
C MET A 26 1.80 1.53 14.03
N ARG A 27 1.59 1.79 12.75
CA ARG A 27 1.55 3.15 12.21
C ARG A 27 0.34 3.91 12.71
N SER A 28 -0.85 3.31 12.62
CA SER A 28 -2.12 3.95 12.94
C SER A 28 -2.33 4.14 14.44
N CYS A 29 -1.69 3.31 15.29
CA CYS A 29 -1.79 3.46 16.74
C CYS A 29 -1.35 4.86 17.20
N PHE A 30 -0.33 5.44 16.53
CA PHE A 30 0.13 6.78 16.85
C PHE A 30 -0.88 7.84 16.42
N ASN A 31 -1.48 7.70 15.25
CA ASN A 31 -2.51 8.64 14.76
C ASN A 31 -3.75 8.66 15.67
N ILE A 32 -4.12 7.51 16.24
CA ILE A 32 -5.26 7.42 17.17
C ILE A 32 -4.86 7.93 18.56
N ALA A 33 -3.67 7.54 19.04
CA ALA A 33 -3.20 7.92 20.37
C ALA A 33 -3.01 9.42 20.51
N ILE A 34 -2.50 10.12 19.47
CA ILE A 34 -2.22 11.56 19.54
C ILE A 34 -3.47 12.40 19.87
N VAL A 35 -4.64 11.94 19.41
CA VAL A 35 -5.93 12.59 19.72
C VAL A 35 -6.25 12.55 21.22
N GLN A 36 -5.80 11.47 21.89
CA GLN A 36 -5.97 11.30 23.34
C GLN A 36 -4.79 11.85 24.15
N MET A 37 -3.63 12.03 23.54
CA MET A 37 -2.41 12.55 24.16
C MET A 37 -2.44 14.07 24.29
N VAL A 38 -3.12 14.77 23.38
CA VAL A 38 -3.13 16.23 23.34
C VAL A 38 -4.36 16.78 24.05
N ARG A 39 -4.15 17.84 24.80
CA ARG A 39 -5.26 18.56 25.47
C ARG A 39 -6.19 19.15 24.40
N PRO A 40 -7.51 18.87 24.44
CA PRO A 40 -8.44 19.46 23.49
C PRO A 40 -8.42 20.99 23.65
N VAL A 41 -7.99 21.67 22.60
CA VAL A 41 -8.04 23.13 22.54
C VAL A 41 -9.50 23.51 22.30
N PHE A 42 -10.18 24.02 23.31
CA PHE A 42 -11.46 24.68 23.13
C PHE A 42 -11.23 25.93 22.28
N GLN A 43 -11.50 25.84 20.99
CA GLN A 43 -11.68 27.03 20.17
C GLN A 43 -12.88 27.77 20.75
N LYS A 44 -12.59 28.81 21.52
CA LYS A 44 -13.57 29.88 21.80
C LYS A 44 -13.93 30.41 20.41
N THR A 45 -15.13 30.09 19.95
CA THR A 45 -15.72 30.63 18.74
C THR A 45 -15.72 32.15 18.91
N ALA A 46 -14.67 32.82 18.44
CA ALA A 46 -14.67 34.23 18.25
C ALA A 46 -15.67 34.50 17.12
N GLN A 47 -16.85 34.98 17.53
CA GLN A 47 -17.78 35.66 16.65
C GLN A 47 -17.04 36.83 15.98
N ASN A 48 -16.53 36.61 14.78
CA ASN A 48 -16.25 37.64 13.80
C ASN A 48 -16.91 37.25 12.49
N THR A 49 -18.15 37.60 12.42
CA THR A 49 -19.00 37.77 11.25
C THR A 49 -18.30 38.64 10.21
N SER A 50 -17.87 38.06 9.13
CA SER A 50 -17.90 38.67 7.78
C SER A 50 -17.12 37.86 6.74
N LYS A 51 -17.49 36.58 6.52
CA LYS A 51 -17.36 35.89 5.24
C LYS A 51 -18.50 34.90 5.16
N ILE A 52 -19.37 35.09 4.16
CA ILE A 52 -20.34 34.08 3.75
C ILE A 52 -19.51 32.94 3.17
N ASP A 53 -19.05 32.08 4.06
CA ASP A 53 -18.40 30.84 3.66
C ASP A 53 -19.48 29.93 3.10
N MET A 54 -19.32 29.49 1.86
CA MET A 54 -20.13 28.46 1.22
C MET A 54 -19.88 27.09 1.88
N THR A 55 -20.26 27.00 3.15
CA THR A 55 -20.33 25.73 3.88
C THR A 55 -21.77 25.25 3.89
N CYS A 56 -21.96 23.94 3.97
CA CYS A 56 -23.30 23.37 4.05
C CYS A 56 -24.01 23.83 5.34
N PRO A 57 -25.35 23.98 5.36
CA PRO A 57 -26.07 24.40 6.54
C PRO A 57 -25.85 23.45 7.71
N LEU A 58 -25.47 23.99 8.88
CA LEU A 58 -25.27 23.24 10.11
C LEU A 58 -26.58 22.55 10.54
N PRO A 59 -26.58 21.27 10.87
CA PRO A 59 -27.71 20.65 11.55
C PRO A 59 -27.85 21.26 12.93
N ASP A 60 -29.11 21.45 13.40
CA ASP A 60 -29.43 21.97 14.72
C ASP A 60 -28.63 21.26 15.83
N GLN A 61 -27.65 21.97 16.40
CA GLN A 61 -26.83 21.42 17.48
C GLN A 61 -27.58 21.60 18.79
N GLY A 62 -28.33 20.56 19.18
CA GLY A 62 -28.72 20.43 20.58
C GLY A 62 -27.45 20.38 21.46
N ASN A 63 -27.48 21.14 22.57
CA ASN A 63 -26.42 21.28 23.57
C ASN A 63 -25.65 19.97 23.85
N ARG A 64 -24.51 19.79 23.22
CA ARG A 64 -23.59 18.66 23.54
C ARG A 64 -22.53 19.19 24.50
N THR A 65 -22.73 18.94 25.78
CA THR A 65 -21.68 19.08 26.79
C THR A 65 -20.71 17.90 26.66
N PHE A 66 -19.48 18.20 26.25
CA PHE A 66 -18.39 17.24 26.32
C PHE A 66 -18.03 16.97 27.78
N VAL A 67 -18.17 15.73 28.23
CA VAL A 67 -17.69 15.30 29.54
C VAL A 67 -16.23 14.84 29.38
N PRO A 68 -15.26 15.52 29.99
CA PRO A 68 -13.87 15.06 29.97
C PRO A 68 -13.76 13.76 30.77
N THR A 69 -13.40 12.67 30.14
CA THR A 69 -13.02 11.42 30.81
C THR A 69 -11.68 11.66 31.51
N ALA A 70 -11.71 11.77 32.82
CA ALA A 70 -10.59 12.19 33.66
C ALA A 70 -9.47 11.14 33.71
N LYS A 71 -8.22 11.60 33.84
CA LYS A 71 -6.96 10.95 34.25
C LYS A 71 -5.90 10.65 33.22
N ASN A 72 -5.86 11.25 32.06
CA ASN A 72 -4.71 11.12 31.18
C ASN A 72 -3.76 12.32 31.36
N GLU A 73 -2.46 12.06 31.39
CA GLU A 73 -1.44 13.10 31.24
C GLU A 73 -1.55 13.64 29.81
N TYR A 74 -1.90 14.91 29.67
CA TYR A 74 -2.03 15.58 28.38
C TYR A 74 -0.76 16.35 28.07
N PHE A 75 -0.34 16.29 26.78
CA PHE A 75 0.73 17.13 26.24
C PHE A 75 0.13 18.44 25.70
N ASP A 76 0.79 19.55 25.97
CA ASP A 76 0.43 20.85 25.42
C ASP A 76 1.13 21.06 24.06
N TRP A 77 0.78 20.23 23.07
CA TRP A 77 1.32 20.32 21.70
C TRP A 77 0.38 21.14 20.82
N ASN A 78 0.94 22.17 20.18
CA ASN A 78 0.22 22.91 19.14
C ASN A 78 0.05 22.06 17.87
N GLU A 79 -0.86 22.45 16.96
CA GLU A 79 -1.14 21.74 15.72
C GLU A 79 0.11 21.51 14.85
N ARG A 80 1.02 22.50 14.82
CA ARG A 80 2.29 22.40 14.09
C ARG A 80 3.18 21.29 14.65
N THR A 81 3.29 21.19 15.97
CA THR A 81 4.07 20.15 16.64
C THR A 81 3.47 18.77 16.37
N GLN A 82 2.14 18.63 16.46
CA GLN A 82 1.44 17.39 16.12
C GLN A 82 1.70 16.99 14.67
N GLY A 83 1.60 17.93 13.72
CA GLY A 83 1.89 17.69 12.32
C GLY A 83 3.34 17.26 12.07
N ILE A 84 4.33 17.90 12.73
CA ILE A 84 5.74 17.50 12.62
C ILE A 84 5.94 16.08 13.15
N ILE A 85 5.36 15.74 14.29
CA ILE A 85 5.47 14.43 14.90
C ILE A 85 4.86 13.35 13.96
N LEU A 86 3.64 13.57 13.47
CA LEU A 86 2.96 12.63 12.56
C LEU A 86 3.69 12.49 11.23
N SER A 87 4.26 13.58 10.71
CA SER A 87 5.01 13.55 9.45
C SER A 87 6.42 12.98 9.58
N SER A 88 6.99 12.88 10.78
CA SER A 88 8.34 12.35 11.02
C SER A 88 8.52 10.89 10.58
N PHE A 89 7.43 10.13 10.50
CA PHE A 89 7.42 8.76 9.96
C PHE A 89 7.87 8.70 8.50
N TYR A 90 7.43 9.63 7.66
CA TYR A 90 7.61 9.55 6.21
C TYR A 90 9.08 9.63 5.74
N PRO A 91 9.91 10.55 6.25
CA PRO A 91 11.33 10.58 5.90
C PRO A 91 12.05 9.25 6.22
N GLY A 92 11.79 8.68 7.40
CA GLY A 92 12.35 7.38 7.79
C GLY A 92 11.89 6.25 6.86
N TYR A 93 10.61 6.23 6.53
CA TYR A 93 10.03 5.26 5.60
C TYR A 93 10.66 5.33 4.21
N ILE A 94 10.81 6.52 3.62
CA ILE A 94 11.44 6.72 2.30
C ILE A 94 12.91 6.30 2.32
N LEU A 95 13.66 6.75 3.33
CA LEU A 95 15.10 6.48 3.43
C LEU A 95 15.42 5.00 3.59
N THR A 96 14.53 4.20 4.19
CA THR A 96 14.76 2.77 4.41
C THR A 96 14.27 1.87 3.28
N GLN A 97 13.48 2.37 2.32
CA GLN A 97 12.98 1.59 1.19
C GLN A 97 14.11 0.99 0.34
N LEU A 98 15.03 1.82 -0.16
CA LEU A 98 16.13 1.38 -1.02
C LEU A 98 17.15 0.51 -0.27
N PRO A 99 17.70 0.89 0.90
CA PRO A 99 18.56 0.01 1.67
C PRO A 99 17.89 -1.33 2.01
N GLY A 100 16.61 -1.30 2.42
CA GLY A 100 15.83 -2.51 2.71
C GLY A 100 15.68 -3.43 1.50
N SER A 101 15.47 -2.88 0.32
CA SER A 101 15.41 -3.66 -0.91
C SER A 101 16.73 -4.34 -1.25
N ILE A 102 17.86 -3.66 -1.06
CA ILE A 102 19.21 -4.20 -1.28
C ILE A 102 19.52 -5.29 -0.26
N LEU A 103 19.15 -5.09 1.00
CA LEU A 103 19.31 -6.10 2.04
C LEU A 103 18.46 -7.34 1.75
N ALA A 104 17.19 -7.16 1.32
CA ALA A 104 16.32 -8.27 0.96
C ALA A 104 16.89 -9.11 -0.20
N GLN A 105 17.54 -8.47 -1.18
CA GLN A 105 18.17 -9.17 -2.30
C GLN A 105 19.45 -9.89 -1.90
N ARG A 106 20.26 -9.33 -0.99
CA ARG A 106 21.55 -9.92 -0.57
C ARG A 106 21.43 -10.98 0.50
N PHE A 107 20.61 -10.71 1.52
CA PHE A 107 20.48 -11.55 2.72
C PHE A 107 19.17 -12.33 2.76
N GLY A 108 18.29 -12.12 1.77
CA GLY A 108 16.98 -12.73 1.70
C GLY A 108 15.88 -11.90 2.37
N GLY A 109 14.66 -12.02 1.81
CA GLY A 109 13.50 -11.28 2.29
C GLY A 109 13.03 -11.72 3.68
N LYS A 110 13.16 -13.01 4.01
CA LYS A 110 12.79 -13.57 5.33
C LYS A 110 13.56 -12.88 6.46
N HIS A 111 14.89 -12.86 6.37
CA HIS A 111 15.76 -12.32 7.43
C HIS A 111 15.68 -10.81 7.51
N THR A 112 15.63 -10.13 6.36
CA THR A 112 15.53 -8.67 6.29
C THR A 112 14.22 -8.21 6.91
N LEU A 113 13.08 -8.83 6.55
CA LEU A 113 11.78 -8.48 7.11
C LEU A 113 11.69 -8.77 8.60
N GLY A 114 12.29 -9.89 9.05
CA GLY A 114 12.36 -10.25 10.45
C GLY A 114 13.17 -9.26 11.27
N SER A 115 14.35 -8.87 10.79
CA SER A 115 15.21 -7.85 11.42
C SER A 115 14.55 -6.49 11.45
N ASP A 116 13.89 -6.10 10.34
CA ASP A 116 13.10 -4.89 10.22
C ASP A 116 12.02 -4.82 11.31
N SER A 117 11.35 -5.93 11.57
CA SER A 117 10.28 -5.98 12.58
C SER A 117 10.77 -5.77 14.02
N ILE A 118 11.99 -6.15 14.35
CA ILE A 118 12.56 -6.00 15.71
C ILE A 118 13.28 -4.67 15.87
N ILE A 119 14.24 -4.37 14.99
CA ILE A 119 15.13 -3.20 15.14
C ILE A 119 14.37 -1.92 14.82
N LEU A 120 13.51 -1.97 13.81
CA LEU A 120 12.82 -0.80 13.26
C LEU A 120 11.50 -0.50 13.97
N MET A 121 10.99 -1.42 14.81
CA MET A 121 9.87 -1.16 15.72
C MET A 121 10.19 0.01 16.66
N PHE A 122 11.46 0.17 17.05
CA PHE A 122 11.92 1.28 17.90
C PHE A 122 12.24 2.56 17.12
N LEU A 123 12.49 2.49 15.82
CA LEU A 123 12.99 3.62 15.01
C LEU A 123 11.99 4.15 13.98
N HIS A 124 10.77 3.65 13.93
CA HIS A 124 9.75 3.97 12.92
C HIS A 124 10.21 3.85 11.44
N LEU A 125 11.23 3.03 11.17
CA LEU A 125 11.86 2.87 9.87
C LEU A 125 11.22 1.70 9.06
N GLN A 126 9.91 1.67 8.91
CA GLN A 126 9.16 0.53 8.34
C GLN A 126 9.20 0.42 6.80
N GLY A 127 10.10 1.11 6.13
CA GLY A 127 10.12 1.18 4.67
C GLY A 127 10.52 -0.11 3.96
N ALA A 128 11.28 -1.00 4.61
CA ALA A 128 11.75 -2.24 3.99
C ALA A 128 10.66 -3.32 3.82
N LYS A 129 9.51 -3.22 4.50
CA LYS A 129 8.48 -4.26 4.50
C LYS A 129 7.89 -4.55 3.12
N PHE A 130 7.50 -3.51 2.39
CA PHE A 130 6.96 -3.68 1.05
C PHE A 130 7.95 -4.34 0.08
N PRO A 131 9.20 -3.84 -0.06
CA PRO A 131 10.21 -4.49 -0.88
C PRO A 131 10.48 -5.95 -0.50
N CYS A 132 10.61 -6.26 0.81
CA CYS A 132 10.85 -7.62 1.28
C CYS A 132 9.70 -8.59 0.94
N ILE A 133 8.47 -8.17 1.15
CA ILE A 133 7.29 -8.97 0.81
C ILE A 133 7.20 -9.20 -0.70
N CYS A 134 7.43 -8.17 -1.53
CA CYS A 134 7.46 -8.33 -2.98
C CYS A 134 8.54 -9.32 -3.43
N HIS A 135 9.71 -9.27 -2.80
CA HIS A 135 10.80 -10.20 -3.04
C HIS A 135 10.38 -11.65 -2.78
N LEU A 136 9.73 -11.91 -1.66
CA LEU A 136 9.25 -13.24 -1.30
C LEU A 136 8.08 -13.68 -2.18
N LEU A 137 7.13 -12.78 -2.49
CA LEU A 137 6.03 -13.08 -3.41
C LEU A 137 6.51 -13.50 -4.80
N ALA A 138 7.62 -12.93 -5.29
CA ALA A 138 8.21 -13.35 -6.55
C ALA A 138 8.64 -14.82 -6.56
N GLN A 139 8.89 -15.42 -5.38
CA GLN A 139 9.35 -16.81 -5.22
C GLN A 139 8.22 -17.77 -4.84
N TRP A 140 7.17 -17.28 -4.20
CA TRP A 140 6.07 -18.09 -3.69
C TRP A 140 4.79 -17.99 -4.51
N ALA A 141 4.65 -16.98 -5.40
CA ALA A 141 3.43 -16.73 -6.16
C ALA A 141 3.56 -17.18 -7.62
N PRO A 142 2.91 -18.29 -8.02
CA PRO A 142 2.84 -18.72 -9.41
C PRO A 142 2.19 -17.65 -10.30
N PRO A 143 2.59 -17.46 -11.57
CA PRO A 143 2.07 -16.43 -12.46
C PRO A 143 0.54 -16.39 -12.56
N LEU A 144 -0.12 -17.57 -12.59
CA LEU A 144 -1.58 -17.69 -12.68
C LEU A 144 -2.33 -17.49 -11.35
N GLU A 145 -1.62 -17.34 -10.23
CA GLU A 145 -2.16 -17.07 -8.90
C GLU A 145 -1.56 -15.80 -8.29
N ARG A 146 -0.69 -15.12 -9.05
CA ARG A 146 0.11 -13.99 -8.57
C ARG A 146 -0.76 -12.82 -8.13
N SER A 147 -1.78 -12.47 -8.93
CA SER A 147 -2.66 -11.35 -8.59
C SER A 147 -3.41 -11.58 -7.29
N LYS A 148 -4.00 -12.75 -7.08
CA LYS A 148 -4.74 -13.04 -5.85
C LYS A 148 -3.84 -13.10 -4.62
N MET A 149 -2.64 -13.68 -4.73
CA MET A 149 -1.69 -13.76 -3.61
C MET A 149 -1.14 -12.37 -3.25
N THR A 150 -0.72 -11.60 -4.25
CA THR A 150 -0.22 -10.23 -4.07
C THR A 150 -1.29 -9.35 -3.43
N THR A 151 -2.51 -9.37 -3.98
CA THR A 151 -3.62 -8.60 -3.45
C THR A 151 -3.97 -9.02 -2.03
N PHE A 152 -4.07 -10.31 -1.74
CA PHE A 152 -4.39 -10.80 -0.40
C PHE A 152 -3.35 -10.32 0.62
N VAL A 153 -2.06 -10.44 0.31
CA VAL A 153 -0.97 -10.02 1.21
C VAL A 153 -0.99 -8.51 1.44
N PHE A 154 -1.12 -7.70 0.37
CA PHE A 154 -1.10 -6.24 0.49
C PHE A 154 -2.44 -5.63 0.93
N SER A 155 -3.53 -6.39 0.93
CA SER A 155 -4.83 -5.93 1.43
C SER A 155 -4.93 -5.84 2.96
N GLY A 156 -3.91 -6.27 3.70
CA GLY A 156 -3.76 -6.01 5.13
C GLY A 156 -3.56 -4.52 5.39
N ASN A 157 -4.64 -3.75 5.34
CA ASN A 157 -4.62 -2.30 5.41
C ASN A 157 -4.97 -1.74 6.81
N ASP A 158 -5.00 -0.42 6.89
CA ASP A 158 -5.13 0.40 8.09
C ASP A 158 -6.47 0.21 8.86
N VAL A 159 -7.52 -0.33 8.22
CA VAL A 159 -8.86 -0.45 8.83
C VAL A 159 -8.85 -1.30 10.08
N ILE A 160 -8.14 -2.43 10.05
CA ILE A 160 -8.06 -3.34 11.21
C ILE A 160 -7.29 -2.68 12.34
N GLY A 161 -6.16 -2.01 12.02
CA GLY A 161 -5.31 -1.35 12.99
C GLY A 161 -6.01 -0.17 13.68
N THR A 162 -6.66 0.69 12.91
CA THR A 162 -7.40 1.83 13.44
C THR A 162 -8.58 1.41 14.29
N SER A 163 -9.38 0.43 13.84
CA SER A 163 -10.54 -0.06 14.57
C SER A 163 -10.16 -0.70 15.90
N LEU A 164 -9.15 -1.60 15.88
CA LEU A 164 -8.65 -2.25 17.10
C LEU A 164 -8.01 -1.21 18.05
N GLY A 165 -7.23 -0.26 17.54
CA GLY A 165 -6.63 0.79 18.34
C GLY A 165 -7.67 1.66 19.03
N GLY A 166 -8.73 2.04 18.33
CA GLY A 166 -9.86 2.78 18.90
C GLY A 166 -10.55 2.00 20.03
N ILE A 167 -10.87 0.72 19.82
CA ILE A 167 -11.49 -0.15 20.84
C ILE A 167 -10.57 -0.31 22.05
N ILE A 168 -9.26 -0.52 21.84
CA ILE A 168 -8.30 -0.66 22.93
C ILE A 168 -8.28 0.60 23.81
N ILE A 169 -8.27 1.78 23.22
CA ILE A 169 -8.28 3.06 23.94
C ILE A 169 -9.58 3.20 24.73
N ASP A 170 -10.71 2.93 24.10
CA ASP A 170 -12.04 3.06 24.71
C ASP A 170 -12.19 2.14 25.93
N VAL A 171 -11.83 0.87 25.79
CA VAL A 171 -11.92 -0.14 26.86
C VAL A 171 -10.91 0.11 27.97
N SER A 172 -9.68 0.50 27.64
CA SER A 172 -8.61 0.65 28.62
C SER A 172 -8.52 2.04 29.26
N SER A 173 -9.15 3.04 28.65
CA SER A 173 -9.08 4.47 29.06
C SER A 173 -7.66 5.05 29.09
N HIS A 174 -6.65 4.34 28.57
CA HIS A 174 -5.26 4.73 28.55
C HIS A 174 -4.66 4.56 27.14
N TRP A 175 -4.16 5.64 26.55
CA TRP A 175 -3.57 5.63 25.21
C TRP A 175 -2.29 4.78 25.12
N GLN A 176 -1.54 4.63 26.22
CA GLN A 176 -0.31 3.83 26.27
C GLN A 176 -0.56 2.35 25.95
N ASN A 177 -1.73 1.82 26.29
CA ASN A 177 -2.05 0.39 26.15
C ASN A 177 -2.08 -0.05 24.67
N VAL A 178 -2.38 0.86 23.74
CA VAL A 178 -2.34 0.55 22.31
C VAL A 178 -0.92 0.16 21.87
N PHE A 179 0.09 0.91 22.35
CA PHE A 179 1.49 0.61 22.01
C PHE A 179 1.96 -0.71 22.61
N PHE A 180 1.59 -0.99 23.86
CA PHE A 180 1.96 -2.27 24.50
C PHE A 180 1.30 -3.47 23.82
N ILE A 181 0.01 -3.40 23.52
CA ILE A 181 -0.73 -4.50 22.91
C ILE A 181 -0.21 -4.76 21.48
N PHE A 182 -0.08 -3.72 20.64
CA PHE A 182 0.45 -3.91 19.30
C PHE A 182 1.93 -4.34 19.30
N GLY A 183 2.71 -3.89 20.29
CA GLY A 183 4.07 -4.36 20.49
C GLY A 183 4.14 -5.86 20.78
N ILE A 184 3.34 -6.35 21.71
CA ILE A 184 3.26 -7.79 22.04
C ILE A 184 2.76 -8.60 20.83
N LEU A 185 1.74 -8.13 20.12
CA LEU A 185 1.25 -8.78 18.90
C LEU A 185 2.32 -8.84 17.82
N GLY A 186 3.11 -7.77 17.66
CA GLY A 186 4.24 -7.72 16.72
C GLY A 186 5.34 -8.73 17.04
N ILE A 187 5.69 -8.89 18.32
CA ILE A 187 6.65 -9.91 18.77
C ILE A 187 6.10 -11.32 18.51
N GLY A 188 4.84 -11.58 18.88
CA GLY A 188 4.18 -12.85 18.61
C GLY A 188 4.14 -13.19 17.12
N TRP A 189 3.84 -12.20 16.27
CA TRP A 189 3.90 -12.35 14.82
C TRP A 189 5.30 -12.70 14.33
N TYR A 190 6.34 -12.02 14.85
CA TYR A 190 7.72 -12.31 14.46
C TYR A 190 8.13 -13.76 14.79
N ILE A 191 7.72 -14.27 15.93
CA ILE A 191 7.98 -15.67 16.32
C ILE A 191 7.35 -16.62 15.29
N LEU A 192 6.07 -16.41 14.93
CA LEU A 192 5.41 -17.22 13.90
C LEU A 192 6.11 -17.10 12.53
N TRP A 193 6.51 -15.89 12.15
CA TRP A 193 7.25 -15.65 10.92
C TRP A 193 8.57 -16.40 10.86
N ALA A 194 9.34 -16.37 11.94
CA ALA A 194 10.64 -17.01 12.02
C ALA A 194 10.55 -18.55 11.84
N PHE A 195 9.52 -19.17 12.41
CA PHE A 195 9.33 -20.63 12.35
C PHE A 195 8.66 -21.12 11.04
N PHE A 196 7.68 -20.40 10.52
CA PHE A 196 6.83 -20.89 9.43
C PHE A 196 7.15 -20.30 8.06
N THR A 197 7.99 -19.26 7.95
CA THR A 197 8.36 -18.67 6.66
C THR A 197 9.76 -19.09 6.26
N TYR A 198 9.94 -19.37 4.97
CA TYR A 198 11.22 -19.71 4.37
C TYR A 198 11.44 -18.87 3.11
N GLU A 199 12.71 -18.61 2.78
CA GLU A 199 13.10 -17.78 1.64
C GLU A 199 12.60 -18.37 0.31
N ASN A 200 12.82 -19.67 0.12
CA ASN A 200 12.51 -20.38 -1.12
C ASN A 200 11.67 -21.63 -0.84
N PRO A 201 10.81 -22.05 -1.77
CA PRO A 201 10.12 -23.34 -1.69
C PRO A 201 11.07 -24.53 -1.54
N SER A 202 12.27 -24.47 -2.18
CA SER A 202 13.26 -25.54 -2.12
C SER A 202 13.85 -25.78 -0.75
N SER A 203 13.94 -24.75 0.09
CA SER A 203 14.51 -24.81 1.45
C SER A 203 13.48 -25.08 2.54
N HIS A 204 12.19 -25.18 2.17
CA HIS A 204 11.11 -25.33 3.15
C HIS A 204 10.98 -26.79 3.62
N PRO A 205 11.14 -27.08 4.92
CA PRO A 205 11.16 -28.46 5.41
C PRO A 205 9.79 -29.15 5.42
N PHE A 206 8.70 -28.40 5.41
CA PHE A 206 7.33 -28.91 5.53
C PHE A 206 6.51 -28.82 4.23
N ILE A 207 7.14 -28.45 3.10
CA ILE A 207 6.46 -28.38 1.81
C ILE A 207 6.29 -29.80 1.24
N SER A 208 5.13 -30.07 0.62
CA SER A 208 4.94 -31.32 -0.10
C SER A 208 5.74 -31.33 -1.39
N ASP A 209 6.23 -32.53 -1.80
CA ASP A 209 6.99 -32.67 -3.05
C ASP A 209 6.17 -32.25 -4.26
N GLU A 210 4.86 -32.50 -4.26
CA GLU A 210 3.94 -32.07 -5.33
C GLU A 210 3.85 -30.54 -5.43
N GLU A 211 3.71 -29.82 -4.30
CA GLU A 211 3.68 -28.37 -4.29
C GLU A 211 5.02 -27.78 -4.67
N LYS A 212 6.11 -28.35 -4.16
CA LYS A 212 7.47 -27.94 -4.50
C LYS A 212 7.72 -28.05 -6.00
N GLN A 213 7.37 -29.20 -6.61
CA GLN A 213 7.53 -29.42 -8.05
C GLN A 213 6.64 -28.44 -8.84
N TYR A 214 5.37 -28.27 -8.44
CA TYR A 214 4.47 -27.30 -9.06
C TYR A 214 5.02 -25.88 -9.06
N LEU A 215 5.59 -25.41 -7.94
CA LEU A 215 6.18 -24.08 -7.83
C LEU A 215 7.44 -23.95 -8.70
N LEU A 216 8.32 -24.96 -8.69
CA LEU A 216 9.53 -24.96 -9.51
C LEU A 216 9.21 -24.97 -11.01
N ASP A 217 8.24 -25.74 -11.45
CA ASP A 217 7.84 -25.84 -12.86
C ASP A 217 7.12 -24.57 -13.34
N THR A 218 6.33 -23.93 -12.47
CA THR A 218 5.46 -22.81 -12.85
C THR A 218 6.14 -21.45 -12.73
N ILE A 219 7.00 -21.27 -11.74
CA ILE A 219 7.78 -20.03 -11.55
C ILE A 219 8.99 -20.05 -12.48
N GLY A 220 9.29 -21.19 -13.05
CA GLY A 220 10.52 -21.52 -13.74
C GLY A 220 11.59 -21.85 -12.69
N GLN A 221 12.62 -22.58 -13.13
CA GLN A 221 13.86 -22.63 -12.37
C GLN A 221 14.51 -21.25 -12.44
N LEU A 222 13.93 -20.32 -11.73
CA LEU A 222 14.67 -19.27 -11.09
C LEU A 222 15.55 -19.99 -10.04
N GLU A 223 16.45 -20.88 -10.55
CA GLU A 223 17.72 -21.06 -9.90
C GLU A 223 18.30 -19.65 -9.87
N ARG A 224 17.89 -18.92 -8.85
CA ARG A 224 18.67 -17.79 -8.42
C ARG A 224 20.06 -18.37 -8.27
N LYS A 225 20.91 -18.09 -9.24
CA LYS A 225 22.34 -18.18 -9.00
C LYS A 225 22.52 -17.64 -7.60
N LYS A 226 23.10 -18.41 -6.70
CA LYS A 226 23.28 -18.10 -5.26
C LYS A 226 23.86 -16.70 -5.02
N THR A 227 24.28 -16.02 -6.05
CA THR A 227 24.75 -14.63 -6.10
C THR A 227 24.09 -13.94 -7.28
N LEU A 228 23.00 -13.19 -7.03
CA LEU A 228 22.59 -12.13 -7.95
C LEU A 228 23.77 -11.19 -8.11
N GLY A 229 24.13 -10.89 -9.36
CA GLY A 229 25.10 -9.84 -9.67
C GLY A 229 24.66 -8.48 -9.11
N PRO A 230 25.52 -7.47 -9.17
CA PRO A 230 25.16 -6.12 -8.75
C PRO A 230 23.94 -5.65 -9.55
N ILE A 231 23.08 -4.88 -8.88
CA ILE A 231 21.84 -4.35 -9.49
C ILE A 231 22.20 -3.56 -10.75
N PRO A 232 21.62 -3.89 -11.93
CA PRO A 232 21.96 -3.24 -13.20
C PRO A 232 21.33 -1.84 -13.31
N TRP A 233 21.72 -0.92 -12.41
CA TRP A 233 21.15 0.41 -12.28
C TRP A 233 21.07 1.17 -13.61
N ARG A 234 22.11 1.08 -14.44
CA ARG A 234 22.18 1.81 -15.71
C ARG A 234 21.10 1.38 -16.68
N GLU A 235 20.83 0.07 -16.76
CA GLU A 235 19.85 -0.49 -17.69
C GLU A 235 18.42 -0.33 -17.14
N MET A 236 18.25 -0.49 -15.84
CA MET A 236 16.97 -0.18 -15.16
C MET A 236 16.55 1.27 -15.38
N MET A 237 17.46 2.22 -15.20
CA MET A 237 17.17 3.67 -15.37
C MET A 237 16.86 4.05 -16.83
N LYS A 238 17.25 3.25 -17.83
CA LYS A 238 16.88 3.47 -19.23
C LYS A 238 15.57 2.80 -19.62
N SER A 239 15.02 1.93 -18.79
CA SER A 239 13.83 1.14 -19.10
C SER A 239 12.58 2.01 -19.08
N LYS A 240 11.95 2.21 -20.25
CA LYS A 240 10.67 2.93 -20.36
C LYS A 240 9.53 2.25 -19.61
N PRO A 241 9.36 0.90 -19.65
CA PRO A 241 8.36 0.21 -18.86
C PRO A 241 8.52 0.43 -17.35
N LEU A 242 9.76 0.44 -16.84
CA LEU A 242 10.03 0.70 -15.43
C LEU A 242 9.59 2.11 -15.02
N TRP A 243 9.99 3.12 -15.76
CA TRP A 243 9.60 4.50 -15.46
C TRP A 243 8.10 4.72 -15.56
N SER A 244 7.44 4.12 -16.55
CA SER A 244 5.99 4.24 -16.71
C SER A 244 5.23 3.61 -15.51
N LEU A 245 5.73 2.50 -14.98
CA LEU A 245 5.20 1.87 -13.78
C LEU A 245 5.42 2.75 -12.53
N ILE A 246 6.63 3.27 -12.33
CA ILE A 246 6.96 4.16 -11.20
C ILE A 246 6.10 5.42 -11.23
N ILE A 247 5.92 6.03 -12.39
CA ILE A 247 5.10 7.23 -12.56
C ILE A 247 3.63 6.94 -12.25
N ALA A 248 3.08 5.81 -12.71
CA ALA A 248 1.71 5.43 -12.42
C ALA A 248 1.48 5.12 -10.93
N GLU A 249 2.40 4.38 -10.31
CA GLU A 249 2.38 4.10 -8.87
C GLU A 249 2.49 5.38 -8.02
N PHE A 250 3.34 6.32 -8.45
CA PHE A 250 3.44 7.64 -7.81
C PHE A 250 2.09 8.36 -7.82
N GLY A 251 1.45 8.50 -9.00
CA GLY A 251 0.19 9.22 -9.12
C GLY A 251 -0.93 8.57 -8.32
N HIS A 252 -1.00 7.24 -8.34
CA HIS A 252 -1.98 6.49 -7.55
C HIS A 252 -1.73 6.62 -6.05
N SER A 253 -0.52 6.35 -5.59
CA SER A 253 -0.16 6.39 -4.16
C SER A 253 -0.35 7.80 -3.59
N TRP A 254 0.05 8.84 -4.33
CA TRP A 254 -0.15 10.22 -3.92
C TRP A 254 -1.63 10.55 -3.69
N ALA A 255 -2.51 10.19 -4.63
CA ALA A 255 -3.95 10.40 -4.50
C ALA A 255 -4.55 9.62 -3.31
N VAL A 256 -4.14 8.35 -3.11
CA VAL A 256 -4.58 7.54 -1.97
C VAL A 256 -4.22 8.22 -0.65
N PHE A 257 -2.99 8.70 -0.51
CA PHE A 257 -2.55 9.34 0.73
C PHE A 257 -3.31 10.64 1.01
N VAL A 258 -3.50 11.48 -0.02
CA VAL A 258 -4.28 12.72 0.13
C VAL A 258 -5.71 12.39 0.54
N ILE A 259 -6.36 11.43 -0.14
CA ILE A 259 -7.74 11.03 0.21
C ILE A 259 -7.80 10.50 1.64
N LEU A 260 -6.92 9.58 2.03
CA LEU A 260 -6.97 8.97 3.38
C LEU A 260 -6.69 9.98 4.50
N SER A 261 -5.82 10.96 4.25
CA SER A 261 -5.48 12.00 5.25
C SER A 261 -6.58 13.06 5.37
N ASP A 262 -7.14 13.45 4.24
CA ASP A 262 -7.96 14.65 4.15
C ASP A 262 -9.47 14.35 4.08
N LEU A 263 -9.88 13.12 3.72
CA LEU A 263 -11.29 12.74 3.64
C LEU A 263 -12.05 12.93 4.95
N PRO A 264 -11.52 12.51 6.12
CA PRO A 264 -12.19 12.75 7.40
C PRO A 264 -12.38 14.23 7.70
N LYS A 265 -11.40 15.06 7.32
CA LYS A 265 -11.44 16.51 7.47
C LYS A 265 -12.50 17.12 6.55
N TYR A 266 -12.54 16.73 5.28
CA TYR A 266 -13.57 17.14 4.32
C TYR A 266 -14.98 16.78 4.83
N MET A 267 -15.17 15.56 5.34
CA MET A 267 -16.45 15.10 5.88
C MET A 267 -16.88 15.90 7.11
N ASN A 268 -15.93 16.30 7.98
CA ASN A 268 -16.21 17.10 9.17
C ASN A 268 -16.46 18.58 8.83
N ASP A 269 -15.57 19.20 8.06
CA ASP A 269 -15.52 20.66 7.87
C ASP A 269 -16.52 21.14 6.81
N VAL A 270 -16.76 20.33 5.77
CA VAL A 270 -17.64 20.68 4.65
C VAL A 270 -19.05 20.11 4.80
N ILE A 271 -19.11 18.82 5.12
CA ILE A 271 -20.36 18.06 5.15
C ILE A 271 -21.03 18.09 6.55
N HIS A 272 -20.25 18.46 7.58
CA HIS A 272 -20.71 18.53 8.99
C HIS A 272 -21.27 17.19 9.52
N PHE A 273 -20.57 16.09 9.27
CA PHE A 273 -20.88 14.81 9.92
C PHE A 273 -20.53 14.84 11.40
N THR A 274 -21.35 14.17 12.21
CA THR A 274 -21.01 13.94 13.62
C THR A 274 -19.80 13.00 13.74
N ILE A 275 -19.06 13.06 14.85
CA ILE A 275 -17.86 12.23 15.07
C ILE A 275 -18.18 10.74 14.93
N ALA A 276 -19.32 10.29 15.43
CA ALA A 276 -19.76 8.88 15.32
C ALA A 276 -20.12 8.50 13.88
N GLU A 277 -20.83 9.37 13.16
CA GLU A 277 -21.15 9.17 11.74
C GLU A 277 -19.88 9.17 10.89
N ASN A 278 -18.95 10.09 11.15
CA ASN A 278 -17.68 10.17 10.44
C ASN A 278 -16.85 8.90 10.62
N GLY A 279 -16.76 8.35 11.83
CA GLY A 279 -16.06 7.10 12.10
C GLY A 279 -16.64 5.90 11.33
N LEU A 280 -17.95 5.71 11.37
CA LEU A 280 -18.62 4.60 10.69
C LEU A 280 -18.60 4.78 9.17
N LEU A 281 -18.92 5.97 8.67
CA LEU A 281 -19.00 6.25 7.24
C LEU A 281 -17.63 6.28 6.58
N SER A 282 -16.55 6.62 7.30
CA SER A 282 -15.18 6.51 6.78
C SER A 282 -14.69 5.06 6.69
N ALA A 283 -15.25 4.13 7.48
CA ALA A 283 -14.91 2.72 7.40
C ALA A 283 -15.51 2.02 6.17
N VAL A 284 -16.73 2.39 5.76
CA VAL A 284 -17.45 1.76 4.64
C VAL A 284 -16.69 1.83 3.31
N PRO A 285 -16.17 2.97 2.85
CA PRO A 285 -15.38 3.05 1.63
C PRO A 285 -14.13 2.16 1.66
N ASN A 286 -13.43 2.12 2.79
CA ASN A 286 -12.23 1.31 2.94
C ASN A 286 -12.52 -0.20 2.92
N LEU A 287 -13.59 -0.64 3.61
CA LEU A 287 -14.03 -2.03 3.59
C LEU A 287 -14.49 -2.45 2.17
N THR A 288 -15.18 -1.55 1.47
CA THR A 288 -15.61 -1.81 0.09
C THR A 288 -14.42 -1.90 -0.85
N ALA A 289 -13.42 -1.01 -0.72
CA ALA A 289 -12.17 -1.07 -1.47
C ALA A 289 -11.44 -2.39 -1.23
N TRP A 290 -11.36 -2.83 0.02
CA TRP A 290 -10.79 -4.13 0.38
C TRP A 290 -11.51 -5.30 -0.29
N ALA A 291 -12.83 -5.34 -0.21
CA ALA A 291 -13.63 -6.40 -0.83
C ALA A 291 -13.45 -6.41 -2.37
N VAL A 292 -13.49 -5.23 -3.00
CA VAL A 292 -13.31 -5.10 -4.45
C VAL A 292 -11.88 -5.47 -4.87
N SER A 293 -10.85 -5.18 -4.06
CA SER A 293 -9.47 -5.60 -4.38
C SER A 293 -9.33 -7.12 -4.44
N ILE A 294 -9.98 -7.83 -3.53
CA ILE A 294 -10.00 -9.30 -3.53
C ILE A 294 -10.77 -9.81 -4.77
N ILE A 295 -11.99 -9.31 -5.00
CA ILE A 295 -12.82 -9.73 -6.14
C ILE A 295 -12.10 -9.47 -7.47
N SER A 296 -11.50 -8.28 -7.64
CA SER A 296 -10.78 -7.92 -8.85
C SER A 296 -9.55 -8.81 -9.10
N SER A 297 -8.86 -9.23 -8.04
CA SER A 297 -7.70 -10.11 -8.18
C SER A 297 -8.09 -11.53 -8.59
N TYR A 298 -9.18 -12.08 -8.05
CA TYR A 298 -9.73 -13.34 -8.51
C TYR A 298 -10.19 -13.26 -9.98
N LEU A 299 -10.84 -12.16 -10.34
CA LEU A 299 -11.27 -11.90 -11.72
C LEU A 299 -10.05 -11.80 -12.66
N ALA A 300 -8.98 -11.11 -12.26
CA ALA A 300 -7.74 -11.01 -13.03
C ALA A 300 -7.13 -12.38 -13.33
N ASP A 301 -6.95 -13.19 -12.30
CA ASP A 301 -6.37 -14.53 -12.44
C ASP A 301 -7.29 -15.47 -13.23
N TRP A 302 -8.61 -15.35 -13.09
CA TRP A 302 -9.57 -16.12 -13.87
C TRP A 302 -9.51 -15.75 -15.37
N ILE A 303 -9.44 -14.47 -15.71
CA ILE A 303 -9.30 -13.98 -17.08
C ILE A 303 -8.03 -14.55 -17.73
N LEU A 304 -6.89 -14.54 -17.00
CA LEU A 304 -5.63 -15.08 -17.48
C LEU A 304 -5.69 -16.61 -17.65
N LYS A 305 -6.27 -17.34 -16.70
CA LYS A 305 -6.45 -18.81 -16.80
C LYS A 305 -7.29 -19.20 -18.01
N ARG A 306 -8.33 -18.43 -18.31
CA ARG A 306 -9.18 -18.65 -19.49
C ARG A 306 -8.60 -18.12 -20.80
N LYS A 307 -7.45 -17.44 -20.75
CA LYS A 307 -6.77 -16.83 -21.92
C LYS A 307 -7.66 -15.82 -22.69
N TYR A 308 -8.60 -15.15 -22.01
CA TYR A 308 -9.45 -14.13 -22.64
C TYR A 308 -8.66 -12.89 -23.03
N MET A 309 -7.60 -12.56 -22.29
CA MET A 309 -6.72 -11.42 -22.54
C MET A 309 -5.26 -11.82 -22.31
N SER A 310 -4.34 -11.13 -22.98
CA SER A 310 -2.90 -11.21 -22.66
C SER A 310 -2.66 -10.57 -21.27
N MET A 311 -1.60 -10.99 -20.60
CA MET A 311 -1.22 -10.43 -19.29
C MET A 311 -1.01 -8.93 -19.37
N ASN A 312 -0.33 -8.45 -20.41
CA ASN A 312 -0.10 -7.02 -20.63
C ASN A 312 -1.41 -6.24 -20.79
N THR A 313 -2.36 -6.74 -21.58
CA THR A 313 -3.68 -6.11 -21.79
C THR A 313 -4.46 -6.08 -20.48
N GLN A 314 -4.46 -7.19 -19.73
CA GLN A 314 -5.17 -7.28 -18.47
C GLN A 314 -4.63 -6.26 -17.45
N ARG A 315 -3.29 -6.13 -17.31
CA ARG A 315 -2.68 -5.13 -16.41
C ARG A 315 -3.10 -3.71 -16.79
N LYS A 316 -3.10 -3.37 -18.09
CA LYS A 316 -3.50 -2.04 -18.58
C LYS A 316 -4.99 -1.74 -18.36
N VAL A 317 -5.87 -2.67 -18.67
CA VAL A 317 -7.32 -2.50 -18.45
C VAL A 317 -7.65 -2.29 -16.99
N PHE A 318 -7.05 -3.10 -16.11
CA PHE A 318 -7.26 -2.97 -14.67
C PHE A 318 -6.65 -1.68 -14.10
N ALA A 319 -5.52 -1.21 -14.66
CA ALA A 319 -4.95 0.10 -14.32
C ALA A 319 -5.88 1.26 -14.70
N ILE A 320 -6.56 1.19 -15.85
CA ILE A 320 -7.56 2.19 -16.23
C ILE A 320 -8.67 2.23 -15.19
N ILE A 321 -9.25 1.09 -14.83
CA ILE A 321 -10.34 1.03 -13.85
C ILE A 321 -9.87 1.56 -12.50
N GLY A 322 -8.68 1.14 -12.03
CA GLY A 322 -8.12 1.49 -10.72
C GLY A 322 -7.65 2.94 -10.59
N CYS A 323 -7.32 3.62 -11.70
CA CYS A 323 -6.86 5.01 -11.67
C CYS A 323 -7.92 5.99 -12.18
N TRP A 324 -8.58 5.70 -13.31
CA TRP A 324 -9.55 6.62 -13.89
C TRP A 324 -10.90 6.58 -13.18
N GLY A 325 -11.31 5.40 -12.67
CA GLY A 325 -12.53 5.26 -11.89
C GLY A 325 -12.56 6.19 -10.66
N PRO A 326 -11.58 6.10 -9.76
CA PRO A 326 -11.46 7.01 -8.63
C PRO A 326 -11.31 8.48 -9.05
N ALA A 327 -10.55 8.78 -10.11
CA ALA A 327 -10.40 10.15 -10.63
C ALA A 327 -11.75 10.75 -11.03
N LEU A 328 -12.58 9.99 -11.74
CA LEU A 328 -13.95 10.39 -12.07
C LEU A 328 -14.80 10.57 -10.81
N GLY A 329 -14.66 9.68 -9.82
CA GLY A 329 -15.31 9.82 -8.51
C GLY A 329 -14.96 11.13 -7.81
N LEU A 330 -13.69 11.54 -7.78
CA LEU A 330 -13.25 12.82 -7.20
C LEU A 330 -13.86 14.02 -7.95
N ILE A 331 -13.91 13.96 -9.28
CA ILE A 331 -14.56 14.99 -10.08
C ILE A 331 -16.06 15.07 -9.73
N MET A 332 -16.75 13.94 -9.60
CA MET A 332 -18.18 13.92 -9.23
C MET A 332 -18.41 14.48 -7.83
N VAL A 333 -17.55 14.16 -6.84
CA VAL A 333 -17.64 14.73 -5.48
C VAL A 333 -17.52 16.25 -5.53
N SER A 334 -16.66 16.82 -6.40
CA SER A 334 -16.50 18.27 -6.53
C SER A 334 -17.77 18.99 -6.97
N TYR A 335 -18.73 18.29 -7.56
CA TYR A 335 -20.05 18.80 -7.98
C TYR A 335 -21.21 18.35 -7.10
N ALA A 336 -20.98 17.45 -6.14
CA ALA A 336 -22.04 16.91 -5.28
C ALA A 336 -22.62 17.95 -4.30
N GLY A 337 -21.92 19.07 -4.07
CA GLY A 337 -22.36 20.13 -3.15
C GLY A 337 -22.60 19.60 -1.74
N CYS A 338 -23.77 19.91 -1.15
CA CYS A 338 -24.12 19.51 0.21
C CYS A 338 -24.96 18.22 0.30
N ASP A 339 -25.11 17.47 -0.80
CA ASP A 339 -25.82 16.20 -0.76
C ASP A 339 -24.96 15.10 -0.12
N LYS A 340 -25.21 14.84 1.17
CA LYS A 340 -24.47 13.87 1.98
C LYS A 340 -24.47 12.46 1.37
N HIS A 341 -25.62 12.04 0.83
CA HIS A 341 -25.77 10.68 0.26
C HIS A 341 -24.97 10.55 -1.03
N LEU A 342 -25.05 11.54 -1.89
CA LEU A 342 -24.30 11.56 -3.15
C LEU A 342 -22.79 11.55 -2.90
N VAL A 343 -22.30 12.34 -1.95
CA VAL A 343 -20.88 12.39 -1.56
C VAL A 343 -20.42 11.02 -1.07
N ILE A 344 -21.14 10.39 -0.11
CA ILE A 344 -20.76 9.10 0.46
C ILE A 344 -20.74 8.01 -0.62
N VAL A 345 -21.78 7.92 -1.44
CA VAL A 345 -21.87 6.91 -2.49
C VAL A 345 -20.74 7.09 -3.50
N THR A 346 -20.50 8.30 -3.95
CA THR A 346 -19.47 8.60 -4.95
C THR A 346 -18.06 8.30 -4.43
N ILE A 347 -17.75 8.69 -3.18
CA ILE A 347 -16.48 8.36 -2.54
C ILE A 347 -16.33 6.85 -2.37
N THR A 348 -17.40 6.17 -1.92
CA THR A 348 -17.37 4.71 -1.72
C THR A 348 -17.10 3.98 -3.03
N VAL A 349 -17.78 4.35 -4.10
CA VAL A 349 -17.56 3.75 -5.43
C VAL A 349 -16.16 4.08 -5.94
N GLY A 350 -15.71 5.33 -5.80
CA GLY A 350 -14.36 5.75 -6.21
C GLY A 350 -13.27 4.95 -5.51
N LEU A 351 -13.33 4.85 -4.17
CA LEU A 351 -12.36 4.06 -3.39
C LEU A 351 -12.47 2.56 -3.66
N ALA A 352 -13.67 2.03 -3.89
CA ALA A 352 -13.86 0.65 -4.30
C ALA A 352 -13.10 0.31 -5.61
N LEU A 353 -13.18 1.21 -6.61
CA LEU A 353 -12.50 1.03 -7.88
C LEU A 353 -10.97 1.09 -7.75
N MET A 354 -10.42 1.77 -6.72
CA MET A 354 -8.98 1.72 -6.41
C MET A 354 -8.48 0.28 -6.16
N GLY A 355 -9.35 -0.62 -5.71
CA GLY A 355 -9.00 -2.03 -5.50
C GLY A 355 -8.46 -2.75 -6.75
N PHE A 356 -8.71 -2.24 -7.95
CA PHE A 356 -8.16 -2.77 -9.20
C PHE A 356 -6.67 -2.47 -9.40
N GLU A 357 -6.06 -1.60 -8.60
CA GLU A 357 -4.63 -1.33 -8.62
C GLU A 357 -3.79 -2.57 -8.27
N PHE A 358 -4.23 -3.33 -7.25
CA PHE A 358 -3.46 -4.48 -6.75
C PHE A 358 -3.20 -5.53 -7.83
N PRO A 359 -4.20 -6.06 -8.55
CA PRO A 359 -3.96 -7.01 -9.63
C PRO A 359 -3.39 -6.35 -10.90
N SER A 360 -3.16 -5.05 -10.92
CA SER A 360 -2.55 -4.31 -12.02
C SER A 360 -1.15 -3.84 -11.64
N LEU A 361 -1.00 -2.60 -11.16
CA LEU A 361 0.29 -1.95 -10.91
C LEU A 361 1.13 -2.70 -9.88
N LYS A 362 0.58 -3.05 -8.71
CA LYS A 362 1.33 -3.76 -7.67
C LYS A 362 1.83 -5.14 -8.13
N THR A 363 1.00 -5.89 -8.83
CA THR A 363 1.43 -7.19 -9.36
C THR A 363 2.41 -7.04 -10.51
N ASN A 364 2.30 -5.97 -11.31
CA ASN A 364 3.21 -5.71 -12.42
C ASN A 364 4.66 -5.44 -11.99
N THR A 365 4.90 -5.02 -10.74
CA THR A 365 6.25 -4.91 -10.19
C THR A 365 6.98 -6.25 -10.19
N ILE A 366 6.24 -7.34 -9.95
CA ILE A 366 6.77 -8.71 -9.95
C ILE A 366 6.90 -9.23 -11.38
N ASP A 367 5.92 -8.92 -12.26
CA ASP A 367 5.92 -9.37 -13.64
C ASP A 367 7.10 -8.78 -14.44
N LEU A 368 7.40 -7.49 -14.19
CA LEU A 368 8.43 -6.74 -14.91
C LEU A 368 9.84 -7.28 -14.64
N SER A 369 10.13 -7.65 -13.41
CA SER A 369 11.41 -8.25 -13.02
C SER A 369 11.31 -9.01 -11.70
N PRO A 370 11.15 -10.33 -11.72
CA PRO A 370 11.12 -11.14 -10.51
C PRO A 370 12.39 -11.04 -9.67
N ASN A 371 13.57 -10.85 -10.27
CA ASN A 371 14.85 -10.77 -9.59
C ASN A 371 15.06 -9.44 -8.84
N TYR A 372 14.57 -8.33 -9.38
CA TYR A 372 14.75 -6.98 -8.83
C TYR A 372 13.44 -6.35 -8.34
N THR A 373 12.41 -7.17 -8.06
CA THR A 373 11.09 -6.73 -7.60
C THR A 373 11.17 -5.83 -6.38
N ALA A 374 12.01 -6.17 -5.40
CA ALA A 374 12.20 -5.36 -4.21
C ALA A 374 12.68 -3.93 -4.53
N THR A 375 13.64 -3.80 -5.45
CA THR A 375 14.16 -2.50 -5.88
C THR A 375 13.11 -1.69 -6.63
N ILE A 376 12.35 -2.30 -7.54
CA ILE A 376 11.25 -1.64 -8.26
C ILE A 376 10.21 -1.12 -7.27
N MET A 377 9.80 -1.95 -6.31
CA MET A 377 8.81 -1.58 -5.30
C MET A 377 9.29 -0.44 -4.39
N ALA A 378 10.59 -0.43 -4.04
CA ALA A 378 11.18 0.64 -3.26
C ALA A 378 11.12 1.99 -3.99
N PHE A 379 11.38 2.01 -5.30
CA PHE A 379 11.23 3.23 -6.12
C PHE A 379 9.77 3.64 -6.26
N ALA A 380 8.89 2.70 -6.54
CA ALA A 380 7.47 2.98 -6.76
C ALA A 380 6.79 3.57 -5.51
N ASN A 381 7.08 3.03 -4.33
CA ASN A 381 6.51 3.52 -3.07
C ASN A 381 7.25 4.73 -2.48
N GLY A 382 8.55 4.87 -2.70
CA GLY A 382 9.37 5.89 -2.04
C GLY A 382 9.05 7.34 -2.45
N ILE A 383 8.44 7.55 -3.61
CA ILE A 383 8.19 8.88 -4.18
C ILE A 383 6.79 9.42 -3.85
N GLY A 384 5.86 8.58 -3.39
CA GLY A 384 4.43 8.89 -3.24
C GLY A 384 3.99 9.77 -2.07
N PHE A 385 4.89 10.43 -1.31
CA PHE A 385 4.56 10.99 0.02
C PHE A 385 4.68 12.52 0.19
N LEU A 386 4.34 13.33 -0.78
CA LEU A 386 4.41 14.81 -0.66
C LEU A 386 3.00 15.43 -0.66
N THR A 387 2.54 16.00 0.47
CA THR A 387 1.19 16.60 0.62
C THR A 387 1.19 18.07 1.09
N PRO A 388 0.22 18.94 0.67
CA PRO A 388 -0.02 20.29 1.16
C PRO A 388 -1.33 20.50 1.97
N ASP A 389 -1.43 21.57 2.82
CA ASP A 389 -2.59 21.98 3.67
C ASP A 389 -3.61 22.88 2.94
N ARG A 390 -4.98 22.78 3.20
CA ARG A 390 -5.99 23.50 2.37
C ARG A 390 -7.36 23.87 2.98
N THR A 391 -8.06 24.88 2.34
CA THR A 391 -9.41 25.40 2.59
C THR A 391 -10.45 24.96 1.53
N ILE A 392 -11.77 25.23 1.70
CA ILE A 392 -12.89 24.60 0.98
C ILE A 392 -12.93 24.87 -0.55
N ASP A 393 -12.67 26.08 -0.99
CA ASP A 393 -12.57 26.38 -2.45
C ASP A 393 -11.35 25.69 -3.06
N GLU A 394 -10.33 25.42 -2.24
CA GLU A 394 -9.16 24.66 -2.60
C GLU A 394 -9.43 23.15 -2.71
N TRP A 395 -10.46 22.61 -2.00
CA TRP A 395 -10.85 21.20 -2.13
C TRP A 395 -11.30 20.82 -3.53
N ARG A 396 -12.09 21.68 -4.16
CA ARG A 396 -12.52 21.44 -5.53
C ARG A 396 -11.33 21.42 -6.48
N ILE A 397 -10.42 22.39 -6.35
CA ILE A 397 -9.19 22.45 -7.12
C ILE A 397 -8.32 21.23 -6.80
N ALA A 398 -8.22 20.84 -5.52
CA ALA A 398 -7.48 19.65 -5.10
C ALA A 398 -8.00 18.38 -5.77
N PHE A 399 -9.31 18.15 -5.79
CA PHE A 399 -9.92 16.99 -6.45
C PHE A 399 -9.63 16.96 -7.95
N TRP A 400 -9.67 18.11 -8.63
CA TRP A 400 -9.32 18.21 -10.04
C TRP A 400 -7.83 17.94 -10.31
N ILE A 401 -6.94 18.47 -9.46
CA ILE A 401 -5.51 18.22 -9.55
C ILE A 401 -5.22 16.72 -9.34
N MET A 402 -5.83 16.11 -8.30
CA MET A 402 -5.68 14.67 -8.04
C MET A 402 -6.15 13.83 -9.23
N ALA A 403 -7.33 14.11 -9.76
CA ALA A 403 -7.86 13.41 -10.92
C ALA A 403 -6.94 13.58 -12.14
N GLY A 404 -6.45 14.79 -12.39
CA GLY A 404 -5.53 15.09 -13.50
C GLY A 404 -4.21 14.33 -13.37
N ILE A 405 -3.63 14.26 -12.17
CA ILE A 405 -2.40 13.50 -11.90
C ILE A 405 -2.64 12.00 -12.07
N MET A 406 -3.72 11.44 -11.49
CA MET A 406 -4.03 10.01 -11.65
C MET A 406 -4.19 9.61 -13.11
N ILE A 407 -4.91 10.38 -13.90
CA ILE A 407 -5.15 10.11 -15.32
C ILE A 407 -3.84 10.25 -16.11
N SER A 408 -3.12 11.35 -15.95
CA SER A 408 -1.88 11.62 -16.71
C SER A 408 -0.78 10.62 -16.43
N THR A 409 -0.57 10.26 -15.17
CA THR A 409 0.44 9.26 -14.78
C THR A 409 0.07 7.87 -15.26
N ASN A 410 -1.21 7.51 -15.22
CA ASN A 410 -1.68 6.24 -15.77
C ASN A 410 -1.57 6.20 -17.30
N CYS A 411 -1.78 7.30 -18.02
CA CYS A 411 -1.53 7.35 -19.47
C CYS A 411 -0.09 6.97 -19.82
N ALA A 412 0.90 7.37 -19.02
CA ALA A 412 2.29 6.94 -19.23
C ALA A 412 2.43 5.41 -19.14
N PHE A 413 1.74 4.76 -18.20
CA PHE A 413 1.72 3.30 -18.09
C PHE A 413 0.99 2.63 -19.26
N LEU A 414 -0.10 3.21 -19.75
CA LEU A 414 -0.81 2.66 -20.91
C LEU A 414 0.04 2.69 -22.18
N LEU A 415 0.85 3.75 -22.37
CA LEU A 415 1.69 3.92 -23.54
C LEU A 415 2.97 3.05 -23.48
N TYR A 416 3.66 3.04 -22.35
CA TYR A 416 4.99 2.45 -22.23
C TYR A 416 5.07 1.25 -21.29
N GLY A 417 4.02 0.96 -20.52
CA GLY A 417 3.98 -0.17 -19.58
C GLY A 417 4.01 -1.52 -20.29
N SER A 418 4.69 -2.47 -19.68
CA SER A 418 4.79 -3.86 -20.11
C SER A 418 4.60 -4.78 -18.90
N ALA A 419 4.02 -5.95 -19.12
CA ALA A 419 3.97 -7.06 -18.18
C ALA A 419 4.91 -8.21 -18.56
N GLU A 420 5.84 -7.96 -19.47
CA GLU A 420 6.85 -8.94 -19.89
C GLU A 420 8.13 -8.73 -19.07
N VAL A 421 8.78 -9.84 -18.72
CA VAL A 421 10.06 -9.82 -18.02
C VAL A 421 11.08 -9.04 -18.85
N GLN A 422 11.72 -8.07 -18.24
CA GLN A 422 12.65 -7.17 -18.92
C GLN A 422 14.02 -7.84 -19.10
N TYR A 423 14.70 -7.52 -20.21
CA TYR A 423 16.01 -8.08 -20.56
C TYR A 423 17.08 -7.92 -19.47
N TRP A 424 17.03 -6.85 -18.67
CA TRP A 424 17.97 -6.60 -17.59
C TRP A 424 17.70 -7.43 -16.32
N ASN A 425 16.61 -8.23 -16.30
CA ASN A 425 16.31 -9.14 -15.19
C ASN A 425 17.38 -10.23 -15.01
N ASP A 426 18.00 -10.68 -16.11
CA ASP A 426 18.92 -11.82 -16.13
C ASP A 426 20.36 -11.42 -16.52
N MET A 427 20.71 -10.15 -16.43
CA MET A 427 22.06 -9.66 -16.72
C MET A 427 23.06 -10.14 -15.67
N ASP A 428 23.89 -11.11 -16.07
CA ASP A 428 25.14 -11.41 -15.40
C ASP A 428 26.26 -10.51 -15.94
N GLU A 429 27.18 -10.05 -15.08
CA GLU A 429 28.38 -9.29 -15.47
C GLU A 429 29.21 -9.96 -16.58
N HIS A 430 29.09 -11.29 -16.75
CA HIS A 430 29.80 -12.05 -17.79
C HIS A 430 29.08 -12.06 -19.14
N ASN A 431 27.81 -11.70 -19.25
CA ASN A 431 27.03 -11.70 -20.51
C ASN A 431 26.80 -10.29 -21.08
N ALA A 432 27.52 -9.29 -20.63
CA ALA A 432 27.55 -7.95 -21.23
C ALA A 432 28.32 -7.89 -22.57
N LYS A 433 28.49 -9.02 -23.25
CA LYS A 433 28.91 -9.02 -24.66
C LYS A 433 27.74 -8.54 -25.53
N PRO A 434 27.91 -7.47 -26.31
CA PRO A 434 26.84 -6.94 -27.15
C PRO A 434 26.44 -8.02 -28.17
N ARG A 435 25.13 -8.27 -28.27
CA ARG A 435 24.46 -9.16 -29.25
C ARG A 435 24.78 -8.83 -30.73
N ASN A 436 25.68 -7.89 -30.97
CA ASN A 436 26.12 -7.44 -32.30
C ASN A 436 27.22 -8.33 -32.93
N GLU A 437 27.76 -9.35 -32.23
CA GLU A 437 28.77 -10.22 -32.84
C GLU A 437 28.18 -11.48 -33.47
N GLU A 438 26.99 -11.94 -33.08
CA GLU A 438 26.37 -13.12 -33.69
C GLU A 438 25.81 -12.86 -35.11
N ILE A 439 25.48 -11.61 -35.47
CA ILE A 439 24.99 -11.26 -36.81
C ILE A 439 26.15 -11.18 -37.83
N ARG A 440 27.40 -11.10 -37.39
CA ARG A 440 28.57 -11.01 -38.28
C ARG A 440 29.18 -12.35 -38.67
N THR A 441 28.87 -13.44 -38.01
CA THR A 441 29.40 -14.78 -38.33
C THR A 441 28.50 -15.60 -39.24
N GLU A 442 27.21 -15.25 -39.41
CA GLU A 442 26.30 -15.90 -40.35
C GLU A 442 26.24 -15.24 -41.74
N SER A 443 26.88 -14.09 -41.95
CA SER A 443 26.95 -13.44 -43.26
C SER A 443 28.30 -13.61 -43.98
N GLY A 444 29.13 -14.52 -43.53
CA GLY A 444 30.46 -14.77 -44.03
C GLY A 444 30.79 -16.23 -44.39
N SER A 445 29.79 -17.05 -44.76
CA SER A 445 30.03 -18.38 -45.34
C SER A 445 29.20 -18.59 -46.58
#